data_3970e096576d27f823886289310311db
#
_entry.id   3970e096576d27f823886289310311db
#
_cell.length_a   1.000
_cell.length_b   1.000
_cell.length_c   1.000
_cell.angle_alpha   90.00
_cell.angle_beta   90.00
_cell.angle_gamma   90.00
#
_symmetry.space_group_name_H-M   'P 1'
#
loop_
_entity.id
_entity.type
_entity.pdbx_description
1 polymer ?
#
loop_
_entity_poly.entity_id
_entity_poly.type
_entity_poly.pdbx_seq_one_letter_code
_entity_poly.pdbx_strand_id
1 'polypeptide(L)'
;EVNQLSETEYELAWRLPPTIEPMNLPGIHLEGTCDENKKLSSTTGLLGKRLYQCVDQDVPQQIKLSFPRTNPSLSSIVRIQRSGFPTRFLHAGPGETLINMPPSIKNNSLFSEYAKLGVEHIIGGYDHLLFLLCVIWLAFTFKRILLAVTGFTVAHSITLGLAALGVISPAIEPIEALIALSIIF
;
A
#
# COMPACT_ATOMS: atom_id res chain seq x y z
N GLU A 1 -8.38 5.69 6.21
CA GLU A 1 -9.17 4.47 6.12
C GLU A 1 -10.48 4.75 5.40
N VAL A 2 -10.84 3.90 4.44
CA VAL A 2 -12.12 3.98 3.71
C VAL A 2 -12.86 2.68 3.95
N ASN A 3 -14.02 2.76 4.58
CA ASN A 3 -14.87 1.62 4.89
C ASN A 3 -16.19 1.74 4.15
N GLN A 4 -16.58 0.72 3.42
CA GLN A 4 -17.91 0.62 2.85
C GLN A 4 -18.89 0.12 3.92
N LEU A 5 -19.89 0.93 4.27
CA LEU A 5 -20.91 0.60 5.27
C LEU A 5 -22.12 -0.09 4.64
N SER A 6 -22.51 0.37 3.44
CA SER A 6 -23.57 -0.21 2.62
C SER A 6 -23.20 -0.13 1.14
N GLU A 7 -24.10 -0.55 0.24
CA GLU A 7 -23.83 -0.49 -1.22
C GLU A 7 -23.53 0.94 -1.71
N THR A 8 -24.08 1.95 -1.04
CA THR A 8 -23.96 3.37 -1.44
C THR A 8 -23.32 4.24 -0.36
N GLU A 9 -23.05 3.72 0.84
CA GLU A 9 -22.50 4.51 1.95
C GLU A 9 -21.06 4.16 2.23
N TYR A 10 -20.22 5.21 2.30
CA TYR A 10 -18.80 5.11 2.59
C TYR A 10 -18.39 5.98 3.76
N GLU A 11 -17.56 5.44 4.62
CA GLU A 11 -16.92 6.14 5.72
C GLU A 11 -15.46 6.41 5.39
N LEU A 12 -15.07 7.67 5.43
CA LEU A 12 -13.68 8.10 5.36
C LEU A 12 -13.23 8.52 6.76
N ALA A 13 -12.37 7.74 7.38
CA ALA A 13 -11.78 8.06 8.67
C ALA A 13 -10.27 8.25 8.54
N TRP A 14 -9.70 9.21 9.29
CA TRP A 14 -8.26 9.47 9.26
C TRP A 14 -7.69 9.81 10.63
N ARG A 15 -6.40 9.55 10.74
CA ARG A 15 -5.57 9.99 11.86
C ARG A 15 -4.33 10.66 11.30
N LEU A 16 -4.09 11.88 11.70
CA LEU A 16 -2.93 12.66 11.33
C LEU A 16 -1.83 12.52 12.40
N PRO A 17 -0.56 12.56 12.01
CA PRO A 17 0.54 12.58 12.98
C PRO A 17 0.55 13.90 13.77
N PRO A 18 0.96 13.87 15.04
CA PRO A 18 0.99 15.07 15.89
C PRO A 18 2.02 16.12 15.45
N THR A 19 2.84 15.80 14.48
CA THR A 19 3.85 16.72 13.90
C THR A 19 3.24 17.74 12.95
N ILE A 20 1.96 17.59 12.55
CA ILE A 20 1.29 18.58 11.69
C ILE A 20 0.86 19.77 12.55
N GLU A 21 1.22 20.97 12.08
CA GLU A 21 0.80 22.22 12.71
C GLU A 21 -0.73 22.36 12.69
N PRO A 22 -1.38 22.81 13.79
CA PRO A 22 -2.83 22.98 13.84
C PRO A 22 -3.42 23.87 12.75
N MET A 23 -2.62 24.85 12.27
CA MET A 23 -3.02 25.78 11.19
C MET A 23 -2.83 25.19 9.77
N ASN A 24 -2.26 24.00 9.66
CA ASN A 24 -2.00 23.32 8.39
C ASN A 24 -2.67 21.94 8.31
N LEU A 25 -3.73 21.72 9.08
CA LEU A 25 -4.50 20.48 9.02
C LEU A 25 -5.12 20.30 7.62
N PRO A 26 -4.91 19.16 6.97
CA PRO A 26 -5.45 18.93 5.64
C PRO A 26 -6.96 18.76 5.64
N GLY A 27 -7.60 19.31 4.63
CA GLY A 27 -8.94 18.88 4.20
C GLY A 27 -8.80 17.54 3.46
N ILE A 28 -9.49 16.52 3.95
CA ILE A 28 -9.47 15.17 3.35
C ILE A 28 -10.87 14.87 2.83
N HIS A 29 -10.98 14.66 1.53
CA HIS A 29 -12.28 14.45 0.86
C HIS A 29 -12.20 13.26 -0.08
N LEU A 30 -13.35 12.59 -0.27
CA LEU A 30 -13.55 11.67 -1.38
C LEU A 30 -14.01 12.46 -2.60
N GLU A 31 -13.34 12.27 -3.73
CA GLU A 31 -13.79 12.79 -5.02
C GLU A 31 -14.46 11.68 -5.84
N GLY A 32 -15.55 12.02 -6.49
CA GLY A 32 -16.37 11.13 -7.31
C GLY A 32 -17.85 11.52 -7.24
N THR A 33 -18.71 10.58 -7.56
CA THR A 33 -20.17 10.73 -7.55
C THR A 33 -20.77 10.59 -6.14
N CYS A 34 -20.07 11.09 -5.11
CA CYS A 34 -20.44 10.92 -3.72
C CYS A 34 -20.65 12.27 -3.02
N ASP A 35 -21.76 12.42 -2.34
CA ASP A 35 -22.08 13.59 -1.55
C ASP A 35 -21.77 13.38 -0.07
N GLU A 36 -21.14 14.38 0.56
CA GLU A 36 -20.81 14.34 1.98
C GLU A 36 -22.04 14.57 2.86
N ASN A 37 -22.30 13.66 3.77
CA ASN A 37 -23.32 13.86 4.82
C ASN A 37 -22.72 14.64 6.00
N LYS A 38 -22.83 15.96 5.93
CA LYS A 38 -22.27 16.89 6.92
C LYS A 38 -22.81 16.72 8.35
N LYS A 39 -24.01 16.16 8.50
CA LYS A 39 -24.64 15.96 9.84
C LYS A 39 -23.97 14.85 10.65
N LEU A 40 -23.38 13.87 9.95
CA LEU A 40 -22.73 12.70 10.56
C LEU A 40 -21.19 12.78 10.46
N SER A 41 -20.68 13.81 9.79
CA SER A 41 -19.23 14.06 9.68
C SER A 41 -18.72 14.78 10.94
N SER A 42 -17.60 14.35 11.47
CA SER A 42 -16.93 14.97 12.62
C SER A 42 -15.44 15.10 12.36
N THR A 43 -14.87 16.23 12.76
CA THR A 43 -13.42 16.45 12.69
C THR A 43 -12.96 17.07 14.00
N THR A 44 -12.04 16.40 14.69
CA THR A 44 -11.51 16.87 15.97
C THR A 44 -9.99 16.86 15.90
N GLY A 45 -9.42 18.00 15.52
CA GLY A 45 -7.96 18.16 15.44
C GLY A 45 -7.33 17.15 14.48
N LEU A 46 -6.54 16.21 15.02
CA LEU A 46 -5.79 15.21 14.25
C LEU A 46 -6.62 13.99 13.82
N LEU A 47 -7.85 13.88 14.31
CA LEU A 47 -8.76 12.79 13.98
C LEU A 47 -9.95 13.33 13.22
N GLY A 48 -10.40 12.59 12.23
CA GLY A 48 -11.63 12.96 11.53
C GLY A 48 -12.33 11.75 10.94
N LYS A 49 -13.63 11.94 10.74
CA LYS A 49 -14.52 10.97 10.16
C LYS A 49 -15.54 11.71 9.29
N ARG A 50 -15.71 11.25 8.06
CA ARG A 50 -16.72 11.77 7.13
C ARG A 50 -17.53 10.63 6.55
N LEU A 51 -18.81 10.86 6.41
CA LEU A 51 -19.72 9.92 5.76
C LEU A 51 -20.13 10.47 4.40
N TYR A 52 -20.08 9.59 3.42
CA TYR A 52 -20.41 9.90 2.04
C TYR A 52 -21.51 8.97 1.55
N GLN A 53 -22.43 9.52 0.76
CA GLN A 53 -23.42 8.77 0.05
C GLN A 53 -23.17 8.88 -1.45
N CYS A 54 -22.95 7.75 -2.10
CA CYS A 54 -22.62 7.67 -3.52
C CYS A 54 -23.84 7.23 -4.33
N VAL A 55 -24.01 7.79 -5.52
CA VAL A 55 -25.18 7.51 -6.37
C VAL A 55 -25.02 6.18 -7.13
N ASP A 56 -23.79 5.74 -7.38
CA ASP A 56 -23.51 4.56 -8.18
C ASP A 56 -22.61 3.58 -7.42
N GLN A 57 -22.78 2.28 -7.69
CA GLN A 57 -21.93 1.22 -7.09
C GLN A 57 -20.47 1.31 -7.52
N ASP A 58 -20.14 2.11 -8.52
CA ASP A 58 -18.78 2.27 -9.09
C ASP A 58 -17.87 3.23 -8.32
N VAL A 59 -18.31 3.78 -7.15
CA VAL A 59 -17.42 4.09 -6.04
C VAL A 59 -16.54 5.33 -6.11
N PRO A 60 -16.25 5.97 -4.98
CA PRO A 60 -15.30 7.07 -4.92
C PRO A 60 -14.00 6.68 -5.59
N GLN A 61 -13.59 7.49 -6.54
CA GLN A 61 -12.46 7.16 -7.41
C GLN A 61 -11.15 7.69 -6.85
N GLN A 62 -11.21 8.74 -6.04
CA GLN A 62 -10.01 9.41 -5.54
C GLN A 62 -10.23 9.95 -4.12
N ILE A 63 -9.13 9.95 -3.35
CA ILE A 63 -9.04 10.68 -2.09
C ILE A 63 -8.18 11.91 -2.36
N LYS A 64 -8.73 13.09 -2.07
CA LYS A 64 -8.02 14.35 -2.18
C LYS A 64 -7.59 14.87 -0.83
N LEU A 65 -6.31 15.20 -0.75
CA LEU A 65 -5.69 15.88 0.38
C LEU A 65 -5.43 17.33 -0.01
N SER A 66 -5.99 18.29 0.74
CA SER A 66 -5.75 19.72 0.51
C SER A 66 -5.16 20.36 1.75
N PHE A 67 -3.97 20.93 1.65
CA PHE A 67 -3.31 21.62 2.76
C PHE A 67 -3.53 23.12 2.64
N PRO A 68 -3.92 23.83 3.73
CA PRO A 68 -4.16 25.28 3.69
C PRO A 68 -2.92 26.11 3.37
N ARG A 69 -1.74 25.61 3.71
CA ARG A 69 -0.45 26.31 3.50
C ARG A 69 0.46 25.53 2.58
N THR A 70 1.33 24.72 3.13
CA THR A 70 2.31 23.92 2.39
C THR A 70 2.07 22.44 2.64
N ASN A 71 2.27 21.62 1.60
CA ASN A 71 2.26 20.18 1.77
C ASN A 71 3.47 19.76 2.62
N PRO A 72 3.26 19.14 3.80
CA PRO A 72 4.36 18.71 4.67
C PRO A 72 5.11 17.47 4.16
N SER A 73 4.89 17.06 2.92
CA SER A 73 5.54 15.91 2.27
C SER A 73 5.43 14.60 3.09
N LEU A 74 4.27 14.37 3.67
CA LEU A 74 4.00 13.15 4.44
C LEU A 74 3.54 12.03 3.55
N SER A 75 4.10 10.84 3.76
CA SER A 75 3.56 9.62 3.18
C SER A 75 2.25 9.22 3.86
N SER A 76 1.32 8.72 3.09
CA SER A 76 0.00 8.31 3.57
C SER A 76 -0.24 6.83 3.30
N ILE A 77 -0.78 6.12 4.30
CA ILE A 77 -1.24 4.75 4.14
C ILE A 77 -2.77 4.75 4.19
N VAL A 78 -3.38 4.28 3.12
CA VAL A 78 -4.83 4.18 3.03
C VAL A 78 -5.26 2.72 3.09
N ARG A 79 -6.03 2.39 4.09
CA ARG A 79 -6.70 1.10 4.21
C ARG A 79 -8.09 1.21 3.59
N ILE A 80 -8.39 0.33 2.65
CA ILE A 80 -9.69 0.27 1.98
C ILE A 80 -10.35 -1.06 2.35
N GLN A 81 -11.53 -0.97 2.90
CA GLN A 81 -12.36 -2.12 3.24
C GLN A 81 -13.71 -2.01 2.54
N ARG A 82 -13.98 -2.93 1.64
CA ARG A 82 -15.25 -3.02 0.90
C ARG A 82 -15.94 -4.33 1.21
N SER A 83 -17.26 -4.30 1.23
CA SER A 83 -18.08 -5.50 1.45
C SER A 83 -17.85 -6.52 0.32
N GLY A 84 -17.53 -7.76 0.68
CA GLY A 84 -17.25 -8.81 -0.29
C GLY A 84 -15.87 -8.79 -0.95
N PHE A 85 -14.98 -7.88 -0.54
CA PHE A 85 -13.63 -7.75 -1.08
C PHE A 85 -12.57 -7.84 0.04
N PRO A 86 -11.38 -8.34 -0.27
CA PRO A 86 -10.27 -8.31 0.68
C PRO A 86 -9.85 -6.87 0.99
N THR A 87 -9.42 -6.63 2.22
CA THR A 87 -8.86 -5.35 2.64
C THR A 87 -7.62 -5.04 1.79
N ARG A 88 -7.56 -3.83 1.24
CA ARG A 88 -6.41 -3.35 0.47
C ARG A 88 -5.71 -2.20 1.18
N PHE A 89 -4.42 -2.13 0.99
CA PHE A 89 -3.59 -1.04 1.48
C PHE A 89 -2.97 -0.32 0.29
N LEU A 90 -3.15 1.00 0.24
CA LEU A 90 -2.49 1.86 -0.72
C LEU A 90 -1.44 2.69 0.02
N HIS A 91 -0.30 2.87 -0.61
CA HIS A 91 0.73 3.78 -0.15
C HIS A 91 0.79 4.96 -1.11
N ALA A 92 0.62 6.16 -0.57
CA ALA A 92 0.83 7.40 -1.30
C ALA A 92 2.14 8.03 -0.82
N GLY A 93 2.99 8.37 -1.76
CA GLY A 93 4.30 8.98 -1.49
C GLY A 93 4.21 10.40 -0.95
N PRO A 94 5.34 10.94 -0.48
CA PRO A 94 5.41 12.32 -0.03
C PRO A 94 5.11 13.27 -1.21
N GLY A 95 4.16 14.19 -1.01
CA GLY A 95 3.74 15.14 -2.04
C GLY A 95 2.52 14.70 -2.87
N GLU A 96 2.11 13.45 -2.83
CA GLU A 96 0.88 13.01 -3.48
C GLU A 96 -0.34 13.55 -2.74
N THR A 97 -1.11 14.38 -3.43
CA THR A 97 -2.34 14.99 -2.90
C THR A 97 -3.61 14.32 -3.43
N LEU A 98 -3.48 13.52 -4.49
CA LEU A 98 -4.55 12.74 -5.10
C LEU A 98 -4.20 11.26 -5.03
N ILE A 99 -4.98 10.49 -4.28
CA ILE A 99 -4.78 9.06 -4.11
C ILE A 99 -5.88 8.34 -4.90
N ASN A 100 -5.52 7.69 -6.00
CA ASN A 100 -6.45 6.93 -6.81
C ASN A 100 -6.88 5.67 -6.08
N MET A 101 -8.19 5.45 -5.98
CA MET A 101 -8.72 4.22 -5.41
C MET A 101 -8.82 3.14 -6.49
N PRO A 102 -8.36 1.93 -6.22
CA PRO A 102 -8.45 0.85 -7.19
C PRO A 102 -9.92 0.52 -7.48
N PRO A 103 -10.27 0.20 -8.73
CA PRO A 103 -11.60 -0.23 -9.07
C PRO A 103 -11.99 -1.48 -8.26
N SER A 104 -13.29 -1.68 -8.08
CA SER A 104 -13.83 -2.91 -7.46
C SER A 104 -13.64 -4.08 -8.42
N ILE A 105 -12.54 -4.81 -8.31
CA ILE A 105 -12.29 -5.98 -9.15
C ILE A 105 -12.89 -7.20 -8.44
N LYS A 106 -13.84 -7.86 -9.09
CA LYS A 106 -14.38 -9.16 -8.63
C LYS A 106 -13.25 -10.19 -8.50
N ASN A 107 -13.36 -11.07 -7.52
CA ASN A 107 -12.37 -12.06 -7.09
C ASN A 107 -11.64 -12.87 -8.20
N ASN A 108 -12.17 -12.92 -9.41
CA ASN A 108 -11.59 -13.73 -10.49
C ASN A 108 -10.28 -13.17 -11.09
N SER A 109 -9.93 -11.94 -10.76
CA SER A 109 -8.69 -11.29 -11.27
C SER A 109 -7.59 -11.13 -10.23
N LEU A 110 -7.86 -11.43 -8.95
CA LEU A 110 -6.88 -11.27 -7.86
C LEU A 110 -5.59 -12.04 -8.13
N PHE A 111 -5.69 -13.28 -8.55
CA PHE A 111 -4.49 -14.08 -8.88
C PHE A 111 -3.67 -13.45 -9.99
N SER A 112 -4.32 -12.99 -11.07
CA SER A 112 -3.64 -12.33 -12.19
C SER A 112 -2.99 -11.01 -11.76
N GLU A 113 -3.66 -10.24 -10.92
CA GLU A 113 -3.17 -8.96 -10.41
C GLU A 113 -1.94 -9.18 -9.50
N TYR A 114 -2.02 -10.11 -8.54
CA TYR A 114 -0.88 -10.43 -7.69
C TYR A 114 0.27 -11.10 -8.46
N ALA A 115 -0.02 -11.92 -9.46
CA ALA A 115 1.00 -12.49 -10.34
C ALA A 115 1.72 -11.39 -11.12
N LYS A 116 0.98 -10.41 -11.67
CA LYS A 116 1.56 -9.26 -12.37
C LYS A 116 2.44 -8.43 -11.42
N LEU A 117 1.93 -8.09 -10.23
CA LEU A 117 2.71 -7.36 -9.21
C LEU A 117 3.98 -8.12 -8.81
N GLY A 118 3.90 -9.45 -8.67
CA GLY A 118 5.06 -10.28 -8.36
C GLY A 118 6.10 -10.25 -9.48
N VAL A 119 5.67 -10.30 -10.73
CA VAL A 119 6.57 -10.19 -11.89
C VAL A 119 7.22 -8.81 -11.95
N GLU A 120 6.44 -7.74 -11.79
CA GLU A 120 6.95 -6.36 -11.75
C GLU A 120 7.93 -6.16 -10.61
N HIS A 121 7.65 -6.74 -9.43
CA HIS A 121 8.56 -6.68 -8.28
C HIS A 121 9.90 -7.37 -8.56
N ILE A 122 9.88 -8.56 -9.17
CA ILE A 122 11.10 -9.30 -9.50
C ILE A 122 11.91 -8.53 -10.56
N ILE A 123 11.26 -8.04 -11.62
CA ILE A 123 11.94 -7.32 -12.71
C ILE A 123 12.44 -5.95 -12.24
N GLY A 124 11.71 -5.27 -11.38
CA GLY A 124 12.09 -3.97 -10.83
C GLY A 124 13.16 -4.03 -9.74
N GLY A 125 13.36 -5.20 -9.11
CA GLY A 125 14.37 -5.43 -8.07
C GLY A 125 15.74 -5.74 -8.67
N TYR A 126 16.52 -4.74 -9.06
CA TYR A 126 17.85 -4.93 -9.62
C TYR A 126 18.76 -5.74 -8.68
N ASP A 127 18.67 -5.56 -7.37
CA ASP A 127 19.45 -6.27 -6.36
C ASP A 127 19.13 -7.77 -6.37
N HIS A 128 17.86 -8.12 -6.50
CA HIS A 128 17.40 -9.51 -6.63
C HIS A 128 17.92 -10.17 -7.91
N LEU A 129 17.90 -9.44 -9.02
CA LEU A 129 18.39 -9.93 -10.31
C LEU A 129 19.91 -10.12 -10.28
N LEU A 130 20.68 -9.20 -9.70
CA LEU A 130 22.12 -9.31 -9.54
C LEU A 130 22.49 -10.46 -8.60
N PHE A 131 21.79 -10.60 -7.47
CA PHE A 131 21.98 -11.73 -6.56
C PHE A 131 21.73 -13.07 -7.26
N LEU A 132 20.61 -13.17 -8.00
CA LEU A 132 20.29 -14.38 -8.76
C LEU A 132 21.35 -14.70 -9.81
N LEU A 133 21.84 -13.67 -10.52
CA LEU A 133 22.93 -13.82 -11.49
C LEU A 133 24.21 -14.35 -10.85
N CYS A 134 24.60 -13.82 -9.67
CA CYS A 134 25.75 -14.30 -8.92
C CYS A 134 25.58 -15.77 -8.47
N VAL A 135 24.40 -16.14 -7.97
CA VAL A 135 24.08 -17.52 -7.58
C VAL A 135 24.17 -18.47 -8.77
N ILE A 136 23.65 -18.07 -9.94
CA ILE A 136 23.73 -18.87 -11.18
C ILE A 136 25.19 -19.06 -11.61
N TRP A 137 26.00 -18.01 -11.52
CA TRP A 137 27.41 -18.07 -11.92
C TRP A 137 28.27 -18.90 -10.97
N LEU A 138 27.95 -18.88 -9.67
CA LEU A 138 28.67 -19.65 -8.65
C LEU A 138 28.23 -21.11 -8.60
N ALA A 139 27.03 -21.44 -9.00
CA ALA A 139 26.45 -22.78 -8.96
C ALA A 139 26.74 -23.54 -10.27
N PHE A 140 27.81 -24.35 -10.31
CA PHE A 140 28.22 -25.12 -11.47
C PHE A 140 27.25 -26.24 -11.90
N THR A 141 26.16 -26.49 -11.18
CA THR A 141 25.21 -27.54 -11.50
C THR A 141 23.77 -27.05 -11.38
N PHE A 142 22.90 -27.41 -12.34
CA PHE A 142 21.49 -27.04 -12.36
C PHE A 142 20.75 -27.40 -11.06
N LYS A 143 21.10 -28.54 -10.46
CA LYS A 143 20.50 -28.96 -9.17
C LYS A 143 20.80 -27.98 -8.03
N ARG A 144 22.04 -27.45 -7.97
CA ARG A 144 22.43 -26.46 -6.96
C ARG A 144 21.75 -25.11 -7.19
N ILE A 145 21.60 -24.70 -8.46
CA ILE A 145 20.86 -23.48 -8.82
C ILE A 145 19.42 -23.61 -8.34
N LEU A 146 18.76 -24.71 -8.69
CA LEU A 146 17.38 -24.95 -8.32
C LEU A 146 17.19 -24.94 -6.79
N LEU A 147 18.07 -25.60 -6.05
CA LEU A 147 18.03 -25.64 -4.59
C LEU A 147 18.23 -24.24 -3.97
N ALA A 148 19.21 -23.48 -4.46
CA ALA A 148 19.48 -22.14 -3.97
C ALA A 148 18.33 -21.16 -4.24
N VAL A 149 17.79 -21.16 -5.48
CA VAL A 149 16.66 -20.31 -5.86
C VAL A 149 15.41 -20.68 -5.06
N THR A 150 15.11 -21.98 -4.92
CA THR A 150 13.94 -22.43 -4.15
C THR A 150 14.09 -22.06 -2.67
N GLY A 151 15.27 -22.30 -2.07
CA GLY A 151 15.54 -21.94 -0.68
C GLY A 151 15.41 -20.45 -0.43
N PHE A 152 15.94 -19.62 -1.31
CA PHE A 152 15.81 -18.16 -1.26
C PHE A 152 14.32 -17.72 -1.35
N THR A 153 13.59 -18.26 -2.33
CA THR A 153 12.18 -17.91 -2.54
C THR A 153 11.31 -18.29 -1.34
N VAL A 154 11.54 -19.47 -0.76
CA VAL A 154 10.79 -19.91 0.44
C VAL A 154 11.11 -19.02 1.64
N ALA A 155 12.38 -18.75 1.91
CA ALA A 155 12.79 -17.88 3.01
C ALA A 155 12.23 -16.46 2.85
N HIS A 156 12.33 -15.90 1.65
CA HIS A 156 11.78 -14.57 1.33
C HIS A 156 10.26 -14.53 1.49
N SER A 157 9.54 -15.55 1.03
CA SER A 157 8.08 -15.63 1.19
C SER A 157 7.66 -15.69 2.65
N ILE A 158 8.40 -16.41 3.50
CA ILE A 158 8.12 -16.48 4.94
C ILE A 158 8.35 -15.11 5.60
N THR A 159 9.48 -14.46 5.32
CA THR A 159 9.78 -13.15 5.91
C THR A 159 8.81 -12.07 5.45
N LEU A 160 8.44 -12.08 4.17
CA LEU A 160 7.43 -11.16 3.62
C LEU A 160 6.05 -11.40 4.25
N GLY A 161 5.66 -12.67 4.43
CA GLY A 161 4.42 -13.01 5.11
C GLY A 161 4.38 -12.55 6.57
N LEU A 162 5.46 -12.72 7.31
CA LEU A 162 5.58 -12.24 8.70
C LEU A 162 5.54 -10.71 8.79
N ALA A 163 6.16 -10.02 7.83
CA ALA A 163 6.10 -8.56 7.73
C ALA A 163 4.68 -8.08 7.40
N ALA A 164 4.01 -8.72 6.44
CA ALA A 164 2.63 -8.38 6.06
C ALA A 164 1.63 -8.60 7.20
N LEU A 165 1.86 -9.59 8.07
CA LEU A 165 1.07 -9.84 9.28
C LEU A 165 1.43 -8.90 10.44
N GLY A 166 2.41 -8.02 10.28
CA GLY A 166 2.85 -7.09 11.32
C GLY A 166 3.60 -7.76 12.50
N VAL A 167 4.00 -9.03 12.34
CA VAL A 167 4.76 -9.77 13.36
C VAL A 167 6.19 -9.23 13.46
N ILE A 168 6.74 -8.81 12.33
CA ILE A 168 8.05 -8.18 12.23
C ILE A 168 7.93 -6.88 11.44
N SER A 169 8.68 -5.86 11.84
CA SER A 169 8.84 -4.61 11.10
C SER A 169 10.32 -4.46 10.71
N PRO A 170 10.71 -5.07 9.59
CA PRO A 170 12.09 -5.04 9.15
C PRO A 170 12.48 -3.63 8.71
N ALA A 171 13.63 -3.16 9.16
CA ALA A 171 14.24 -1.97 8.59
C ALA A 171 14.80 -2.34 7.20
N ILE A 172 14.25 -1.74 6.15
CA ILE A 172 14.56 -2.10 4.76
C ILE A 172 16.03 -1.79 4.42
N GLU A 173 16.50 -0.59 4.78
CA GLU A 173 17.85 -0.13 4.44
C GLU A 173 19.01 -1.06 4.90
N PRO A 174 19.07 -1.53 6.17
CA PRO A 174 20.14 -2.45 6.58
C PRO A 174 20.02 -3.84 5.93
N ILE A 175 18.81 -4.28 5.56
CA ILE A 175 18.65 -5.57 4.89
C ILE A 175 19.17 -5.50 3.45
N GLU A 176 18.89 -4.44 2.71
CA GLU A 176 19.43 -4.21 1.37
C GLU A 176 20.96 -4.13 1.41
N ALA A 177 21.52 -3.44 2.40
CA ALA A 177 22.97 -3.38 2.59
C ALA A 177 23.60 -4.77 2.87
N LEU A 178 22.92 -5.62 3.66
CA LEU A 178 23.37 -7.00 3.93
C LEU A 178 23.29 -7.90 2.68
N ILE A 179 22.26 -7.74 1.85
CA ILE A 179 22.13 -8.46 0.58
C ILE A 179 23.26 -8.03 -0.36
N ALA A 180 23.51 -6.74 -0.51
CA ALA A 180 24.62 -6.23 -1.31
C ALA A 180 25.99 -6.73 -0.81
N LEU A 181 26.19 -6.74 0.51
CA LEU A 181 27.42 -7.28 1.12
C LEU A 181 27.61 -8.78 0.83
N SER A 182 26.54 -9.57 0.84
CA SER A 182 26.60 -11.01 0.53
C SER A 182 26.99 -11.34 -0.92
N ILE A 183 26.92 -10.36 -1.81
CA ILE A 183 27.36 -10.50 -3.21
C ILE A 183 28.88 -10.30 -3.34
N ILE A 184 29.47 -9.54 -2.41
CA ILE A 184 30.90 -9.21 -2.45
C ILE A 184 31.77 -10.32 -1.85
N PHE A 185 31.22 -11.08 -0.90
CA PHE A 185 31.92 -12.20 -0.22
C PHE A 185 31.51 -13.56 -0.76
#